data_7fc3ccf725f8dd40bbdd4842125c5666
#
_entry.id   7fc3ccf725f8dd40bbdd4842125c5666
#
_cell.length_a   1.000
_cell.length_b   1.000
_cell.length_c   1.000
_cell.angle_alpha   90.00
_cell.angle_beta   90.00
_cell.angle_gamma   90.00
#
_symmetry.space_group_name_H-M   'P 1'
#
loop_
_entity.id
_entity.type
_entity.pdbx_description
1 polymer ?
#
loop_
_entity_poly.entity_id
_entity_poly.type
_entity_poly.pdbx_seq_one_letter_code
_entity_poly.pdbx_strand_id
1 'polypeptide(L)'
;MKFTFQIPTKVYFEKNCITNHLEIFTYCGSRAAIVTGKHSAKASGALDDVTNVLKNAGIAYEVYDSVENNPSIETVEDITEKVKAFKANFIIGIGGGSPIDASKAIAVLAANEMHAADLFKNDFTKALPIVAIPITSGTGSEVTPY
;
A
#
# COMPACT_ATOMS: atom_id res chain seq x y z
N MET A 1 6.33 -34.37 -9.98
CA MET A 1 6.61 -33.02 -9.41
C MET A 1 5.47 -32.68 -8.45
N LYS A 2 5.76 -32.27 -7.21
CA LYS A 2 4.75 -31.75 -6.25
C LYS A 2 5.08 -30.29 -5.98
N PHE A 3 4.08 -29.39 -6.09
CA PHE A 3 4.22 -28.02 -5.67
C PHE A 3 2.91 -27.55 -5.02
N THR A 4 3.03 -26.61 -4.09
CA THR A 4 1.87 -25.93 -3.47
C THR A 4 1.95 -24.46 -3.87
N PHE A 5 0.84 -23.92 -4.35
CA PHE A 5 0.69 -22.51 -4.65
C PHE A 5 -0.43 -21.95 -3.79
N GLN A 6 -0.17 -20.88 -3.07
CA GLN A 6 -1.15 -20.21 -2.23
C GLN A 6 -1.00 -18.68 -2.35
N ILE A 7 -2.09 -18.01 -2.63
CA ILE A 7 -2.18 -16.55 -2.56
C ILE A 7 -3.14 -16.20 -1.43
N PRO A 8 -2.65 -15.68 -0.30
CA PRO A 8 -3.51 -15.33 0.85
C PRO A 8 -4.28 -14.02 0.64
N THR A 9 -4.01 -13.27 -0.43
CA THR A 9 -4.64 -12.00 -0.74
C THR A 9 -6.11 -12.17 -1.08
N LYS A 10 -6.98 -11.44 -0.38
CA LYS A 10 -8.39 -11.32 -0.78
C LYS A 10 -8.51 -10.31 -1.92
N VAL A 11 -9.16 -10.69 -3.00
CA VAL A 11 -9.38 -9.83 -4.16
C VAL A 11 -10.86 -9.48 -4.25
N TYR A 12 -11.14 -8.19 -4.38
CA TYR A 12 -12.48 -7.65 -4.60
C TYR A 12 -12.50 -6.99 -5.97
N PHE A 13 -13.39 -7.47 -6.84
CA PHE A 13 -13.46 -7.01 -8.22
C PHE A 13 -14.92 -6.76 -8.61
N GLU A 14 -15.34 -5.51 -8.53
CA GLU A 14 -16.68 -5.07 -8.91
C GLU A 14 -16.71 -3.56 -9.17
N LYS A 15 -17.80 -3.08 -9.75
CA LYS A 15 -18.03 -1.64 -9.91
C LYS A 15 -18.16 -0.97 -8.54
N ASN A 16 -17.50 0.17 -8.34
CA ASN A 16 -17.48 0.91 -7.08
C ASN A 16 -16.91 0.10 -5.90
N CYS A 17 -15.99 -0.80 -6.17
CA CYS A 17 -15.39 -1.72 -5.21
C CYS A 17 -14.90 -0.98 -3.93
N ILE A 18 -14.23 0.17 -4.08
CA ILE A 18 -13.69 0.93 -2.94
C ILE A 18 -14.80 1.40 -2.01
N THR A 19 -15.88 1.94 -2.56
CA THR A 19 -17.00 2.46 -1.76
C THR A 19 -17.89 1.38 -1.18
N ASN A 20 -17.97 0.23 -1.85
CA ASN A 20 -18.80 -0.89 -1.40
C ASN A 20 -18.17 -1.69 -0.25
N HIS A 21 -16.86 -1.54 -0.02
CA HIS A 21 -16.09 -2.31 0.97
C HIS A 21 -15.41 -1.43 2.03
N LEU A 22 -16.14 -0.47 2.59
CA LEU A 22 -15.65 0.42 3.66
C LEU A 22 -15.14 -0.38 4.88
N GLU A 23 -15.75 -1.53 5.16
CA GLU A 23 -15.38 -2.39 6.29
C GLU A 23 -13.94 -2.90 6.22
N ILE A 24 -13.35 -3.00 5.03
CA ILE A 24 -11.94 -3.41 4.87
C ILE A 24 -11.01 -2.39 5.49
N PHE A 25 -11.26 -1.10 5.23
CA PHE A 25 -10.42 -0.02 5.75
C PHE A 25 -10.54 0.09 7.28
N THR A 26 -11.75 -0.04 7.82
CA THR A 26 -11.97 -0.02 9.27
C THR A 26 -11.35 -1.24 9.97
N TYR A 27 -11.34 -2.40 9.30
CA TYR A 27 -10.67 -3.59 9.80
C TYR A 27 -9.13 -3.44 9.83
N CYS A 28 -8.56 -2.76 8.84
CA CYS A 28 -7.10 -2.54 8.76
C CYS A 28 -6.58 -1.61 9.85
N GLY A 29 -7.36 -0.57 10.21
CA GLY A 29 -6.89 0.36 11.23
C GLY A 29 -7.61 1.70 11.25
N SER A 30 -7.03 2.66 11.97
CA SER A 30 -7.58 4.01 12.18
C SER A 30 -6.71 5.14 11.60
N ARG A 31 -5.52 4.82 11.10
CA ARG A 31 -4.56 5.79 10.54
C ARG A 31 -3.90 5.20 9.29
N ALA A 32 -4.30 5.70 8.13
CA ALA A 32 -3.86 5.21 6.83
C ALA A 32 -2.70 6.04 6.26
N ALA A 33 -1.66 5.39 5.76
CA ALA A 33 -0.69 6.02 4.87
C ALA A 33 -1.04 5.64 3.42
N ILE A 34 -1.41 6.62 2.61
CA ILE A 34 -1.69 6.43 1.19
C ILE A 34 -0.41 6.66 0.40
N VAL A 35 0.07 5.64 -0.28
CA VAL A 35 1.31 5.66 -1.08
C VAL A 35 0.96 5.58 -2.56
N THR A 36 1.40 6.56 -3.34
CA THR A 36 1.06 6.66 -4.77
C THR A 36 2.10 7.42 -5.56
N GLY A 37 2.02 7.35 -6.89
CA GLY A 37 2.76 8.23 -7.80
C GLY A 37 2.05 9.57 -7.97
N LYS A 38 2.76 10.54 -8.58
CA LYS A 38 2.34 11.96 -8.67
C LYS A 38 1.00 12.20 -9.37
N HIS A 39 0.63 11.38 -10.37
CA HIS A 39 -0.45 11.73 -11.30
C HIS A 39 -1.53 10.67 -11.43
N SER A 40 -1.17 9.40 -11.55
CA SER A 40 -2.08 8.34 -12.00
C SER A 40 -3.24 8.07 -11.02
N ALA A 41 -2.99 8.09 -9.73
CA ALA A 41 -4.04 7.88 -8.74
C ALA A 41 -5.09 9.00 -8.70
N LYS A 42 -4.67 10.24 -8.96
CA LYS A 42 -5.58 11.40 -9.10
C LYS A 42 -6.35 11.32 -10.41
N ALA A 43 -5.64 11.07 -11.51
CA ALA A 43 -6.24 11.01 -12.86
C ALA A 43 -7.27 9.89 -13.01
N SER A 44 -7.08 8.75 -12.32
CA SER A 44 -8.04 7.64 -12.33
C SER A 44 -9.27 7.86 -11.44
N GLY A 45 -9.24 8.83 -10.54
CA GLY A 45 -10.26 9.04 -9.51
C GLY A 45 -10.10 8.14 -8.27
N ALA A 46 -9.20 7.17 -8.30
CA ALA A 46 -9.04 6.21 -7.20
C ALA A 46 -8.62 6.88 -5.88
N LEU A 47 -7.79 7.93 -5.94
CA LEU A 47 -7.39 8.68 -4.76
C LEU A 47 -8.59 9.40 -4.11
N ASP A 48 -9.47 10.00 -4.92
CA ASP A 48 -10.68 10.68 -4.43
C ASP A 48 -11.65 9.69 -3.80
N ASP A 49 -11.87 8.54 -4.43
CA ASP A 49 -12.73 7.48 -3.87
C ASP A 49 -12.21 7.01 -2.51
N VAL A 50 -10.90 6.72 -2.40
CA VAL A 50 -10.27 6.28 -1.15
C VAL A 50 -10.39 7.35 -0.08
N THR A 51 -10.01 8.60 -0.37
CA THR A 51 -10.04 9.66 0.64
C THR A 51 -11.46 9.97 1.13
N ASN A 52 -12.47 9.86 0.25
CA ASN A 52 -13.88 10.00 0.64
C ASN A 52 -14.32 8.86 1.57
N VAL A 53 -13.96 7.61 1.27
CA VAL A 53 -14.26 6.47 2.12
C VAL A 53 -13.60 6.62 3.49
N LEU A 54 -12.32 7.02 3.55
CA LEU A 54 -11.60 7.20 4.81
C LEU A 54 -12.22 8.33 5.66
N LYS A 55 -12.60 9.46 5.04
CA LYS A 55 -13.31 10.56 5.73
C LYS A 55 -14.64 10.09 6.32
N ASN A 56 -15.42 9.35 5.53
CA ASN A 56 -16.72 8.83 5.99
C ASN A 56 -16.57 7.83 7.13
N ALA A 57 -15.48 7.07 7.15
CA ALA A 57 -15.16 6.12 8.20
C ALA A 57 -14.50 6.75 9.44
N GLY A 58 -14.16 8.04 9.41
CA GLY A 58 -13.43 8.72 10.49
C GLY A 58 -11.98 8.25 10.63
N ILE A 59 -11.38 7.73 9.56
CA ILE A 59 -10.00 7.25 9.53
C ILE A 59 -9.08 8.42 9.16
N ALA A 60 -8.10 8.71 10.01
CA ALA A 60 -7.08 9.71 9.71
C ALA A 60 -6.15 9.19 8.60
N TYR A 61 -5.72 10.06 7.69
CA TYR A 61 -4.82 9.67 6.62
C TYR A 61 -3.85 10.77 6.21
N GLU A 62 -2.72 10.35 5.66
CA GLU A 62 -1.77 11.21 4.93
C GLU A 62 -1.47 10.58 3.56
N VAL A 63 -1.19 11.45 2.57
CA VAL A 63 -0.89 11.05 1.19
C VAL A 63 0.57 11.31 0.89
N TYR A 64 1.27 10.29 0.43
CA TYR A 64 2.65 10.31 -0.01
C TYR A 64 2.68 10.00 -1.51
N ASP A 65 2.74 11.04 -2.34
CA ASP A 65 2.58 10.96 -3.79
C ASP A 65 3.90 11.11 -4.57
N SER A 66 5.01 10.84 -3.92
CA SER A 66 6.35 11.02 -4.49
C SER A 66 6.97 9.75 -5.09
N VAL A 67 6.23 8.64 -5.17
CA VAL A 67 6.77 7.40 -5.73
C VAL A 67 6.94 7.55 -7.24
N GLU A 68 8.19 7.49 -7.69
CA GLU A 68 8.59 7.48 -9.10
C GLU A 68 8.51 6.07 -9.70
N ASN A 69 8.67 5.97 -11.01
CA ASN A 69 8.85 4.68 -11.68
C ASN A 69 10.17 4.04 -11.21
N ASN A 70 10.09 2.80 -10.73
CA ASN A 70 11.22 2.10 -10.09
C ASN A 70 11.79 2.93 -8.93
N PRO A 71 11.07 3.02 -7.82
CA PRO A 71 11.43 3.89 -6.70
C PRO A 71 12.80 3.54 -6.13
N SER A 72 13.57 4.57 -5.81
CA SER A 72 14.86 4.40 -5.16
C SER A 72 14.72 3.98 -3.71
N ILE A 73 15.79 3.44 -3.13
CA ILE A 73 15.85 3.11 -1.71
C ILE A 73 15.60 4.37 -0.87
N GLU A 74 16.19 5.49 -1.25
CA GLU A 74 16.06 6.77 -0.58
C GLU A 74 14.60 7.26 -0.55
N THR A 75 13.88 7.12 -1.66
CA THR A 75 12.44 7.46 -1.71
C THR A 75 11.63 6.59 -0.75
N VAL A 76 11.89 5.30 -0.71
CA VAL A 76 11.19 4.37 0.18
C VAL A 76 11.50 4.67 1.64
N GLU A 77 12.76 4.96 1.99
CA GLU A 77 13.17 5.32 3.35
C GLU A 77 12.55 6.65 3.79
N ASP A 78 12.59 7.68 2.96
CA ASP A 78 11.99 9.00 3.26
C ASP A 78 10.48 8.89 3.55
N ILE A 79 9.75 8.13 2.72
CA ILE A 79 8.32 7.89 2.96
C ILE A 79 8.13 7.07 4.23
N THR A 80 8.97 6.06 4.48
CA THR A 80 8.87 5.23 5.70
C THR A 80 8.99 6.06 6.97
N GLU A 81 9.96 6.99 7.04
CA GLU A 81 10.13 7.88 8.19
C GLU A 81 8.90 8.77 8.43
N LYS A 82 8.31 9.29 7.36
CA LYS A 82 7.06 10.07 7.44
C LYS A 82 5.88 9.22 7.91
N VAL A 83 5.76 7.98 7.42
CA VAL A 83 4.75 7.01 7.83
C VAL A 83 4.87 6.67 9.31
N LYS A 84 6.11 6.46 9.82
CA LYS A 84 6.38 6.25 11.24
C LYS A 84 6.02 7.48 12.08
N ALA A 85 6.40 8.68 11.64
CA ALA A 85 6.10 9.93 12.33
C ALA A 85 4.58 10.18 12.42
N PHE A 86 3.85 9.88 11.36
CA PHE A 86 2.38 9.93 11.31
C PHE A 86 1.73 8.84 12.17
N LYS A 87 2.49 7.79 12.57
CA LYS A 87 2.01 6.61 13.29
C LYS A 87 0.91 5.87 12.52
N ALA A 88 1.07 5.73 11.21
CA ALA A 88 0.16 4.92 10.42
C ALA A 88 0.15 3.48 10.92
N ASN A 89 -1.02 2.85 10.91
CA ASN A 89 -1.18 1.47 11.32
C ASN A 89 -1.64 0.55 10.17
N PHE A 90 -1.83 1.11 8.97
CA PHE A 90 -1.95 0.37 7.72
C PHE A 90 -1.57 1.25 6.52
N ILE A 91 -1.28 0.61 5.40
CA ILE A 91 -0.85 1.25 4.16
C ILE A 91 -1.91 1.03 3.07
N ILE A 92 -2.14 2.05 2.24
CA ILE A 92 -2.95 1.94 1.03
C ILE A 92 -2.05 2.27 -0.16
N GLY A 93 -1.74 1.29 -0.99
CA GLY A 93 -0.98 1.49 -2.23
C GLY A 93 -1.92 1.71 -3.41
N ILE A 94 -1.83 2.85 -4.10
CA ILE A 94 -2.66 3.17 -5.26
C ILE A 94 -1.77 3.41 -6.48
N GLY A 95 -1.93 2.61 -7.52
CA GLY A 95 -1.17 2.84 -8.75
C GLY A 95 -0.92 1.58 -9.57
N GLY A 96 0.15 1.63 -10.36
CA GLY A 96 0.72 0.47 -11.03
C GLY A 96 1.66 -0.29 -10.10
N GLY A 97 2.58 -1.08 -10.67
CA GLY A 97 3.53 -1.88 -9.89
C GLY A 97 4.37 -1.08 -8.91
N SER A 98 4.99 0.01 -9.37
CA SER A 98 5.93 0.79 -8.54
C SER A 98 5.33 1.33 -7.23
N PRO A 99 4.16 2.00 -7.20
CA PRO A 99 3.54 2.40 -5.94
C PRO A 99 3.11 1.23 -5.06
N ILE A 100 2.63 0.14 -5.63
CA ILE A 100 2.21 -1.05 -4.88
C ILE A 100 3.42 -1.75 -4.25
N ASP A 101 4.50 -1.93 -5.00
CA ASP A 101 5.74 -2.54 -4.49
C ASP A 101 6.41 -1.66 -3.43
N ALA A 102 6.46 -0.34 -3.65
CA ALA A 102 6.91 0.61 -2.62
C ALA A 102 6.07 0.50 -1.34
N SER A 103 4.75 0.36 -1.47
CA SER A 103 3.84 0.19 -0.32
C SER A 103 4.17 -1.04 0.51
N LYS A 104 4.53 -2.16 -0.12
CA LYS A 104 4.95 -3.38 0.58
C LYS A 104 6.26 -3.17 1.34
N ALA A 105 7.26 -2.57 0.68
CA ALA A 105 8.53 -2.24 1.33
C ALA A 105 8.32 -1.32 2.53
N ILE A 106 7.55 -0.26 2.38
CA ILE A 106 7.22 0.70 3.44
C ILE A 106 6.48 -0.01 4.59
N ALA A 107 5.53 -0.91 4.29
CA ALA A 107 4.79 -1.64 5.32
C ALA A 107 5.69 -2.52 6.19
N VAL A 108 6.70 -3.16 5.60
CA VAL A 108 7.70 -3.93 6.33
C VAL A 108 8.61 -3.01 7.14
N LEU A 109 9.18 -1.98 6.52
CA LEU A 109 10.10 -1.05 7.19
C LEU A 109 9.44 -0.27 8.33
N ALA A 110 8.18 0.10 8.17
CA ALA A 110 7.42 0.79 9.21
C ALA A 110 7.10 -0.10 10.43
N ALA A 111 7.03 -1.42 10.24
CA ALA A 111 6.74 -2.39 11.29
C ALA A 111 8.01 -2.95 11.96
N ASN A 112 9.21 -2.63 11.44
CA ASN A 112 10.49 -3.18 11.92
C ASN A 112 11.55 -2.08 12.05
N GLU A 113 12.51 -2.28 12.95
CA GLU A 113 13.71 -1.44 13.11
C GLU A 113 14.81 -1.95 12.15
N MET A 114 14.69 -1.62 10.86
CA MET A 114 15.63 -2.07 9.82
C MET A 114 15.76 -1.03 8.71
N HIS A 115 16.86 -1.12 7.95
CA HIS A 115 17.10 -0.30 6.76
C HIS A 115 16.55 -0.97 5.50
N ALA A 116 16.21 -0.19 4.47
CA ALA A 116 15.67 -0.71 3.22
C ALA A 116 16.61 -1.70 2.53
N ALA A 117 17.93 -1.52 2.65
CA ALA A 117 18.92 -2.47 2.13
C ALA A 117 18.81 -3.89 2.74
N ASP A 118 18.22 -4.01 3.92
CA ASP A 118 18.05 -5.29 4.61
C ASP A 118 16.82 -6.06 4.16
N LEU A 119 15.91 -5.46 3.40
CA LEU A 119 14.73 -6.13 2.82
C LEU A 119 15.11 -7.34 1.97
N PHE A 120 16.25 -7.28 1.28
CA PHE A 120 16.74 -8.38 0.45
C PHE A 120 17.23 -9.59 1.24
N LYS A 121 17.44 -9.45 2.55
CA LYS A 121 17.83 -10.56 3.42
C LYS A 121 16.65 -11.41 3.88
N ASN A 122 15.41 -10.96 3.61
CA ASN A 122 14.15 -11.62 4.00
C ASN A 122 14.06 -11.98 5.50
N ASP A 123 14.68 -11.18 6.36
CA ASP A 123 14.77 -11.42 7.80
C ASP A 123 13.79 -10.54 8.58
N PHE A 124 12.56 -10.45 8.09
CA PHE A 124 11.49 -9.70 8.74
C PHE A 124 10.28 -10.60 9.01
N THR A 125 9.63 -10.37 10.15
CA THR A 125 8.49 -11.18 10.61
C THR A 125 7.19 -10.39 10.67
N LYS A 126 7.23 -9.07 10.49
CA LYS A 126 6.09 -8.17 10.63
C LYS A 126 5.96 -7.26 9.41
N ALA A 127 4.72 -6.90 9.11
CA ALA A 127 4.38 -5.83 8.18
C ALA A 127 3.08 -5.16 8.63
N LEU A 128 2.91 -3.89 8.32
CA LEU A 128 1.60 -3.25 8.46
C LEU A 128 0.62 -3.88 7.47
N PRO A 129 -0.68 -3.94 7.78
CA PRO A 129 -1.70 -4.34 6.81
C PRO A 129 -1.63 -3.47 5.55
N ILE A 130 -1.87 -4.06 4.38
CA ILE A 130 -1.85 -3.37 3.09
C ILE A 130 -3.17 -3.56 2.37
N VAL A 131 -3.71 -2.45 1.85
CA VAL A 131 -4.77 -2.44 0.85
C VAL A 131 -4.17 -1.99 -0.47
N ALA A 132 -4.10 -2.87 -1.46
CA ALA A 132 -3.58 -2.56 -2.78
C ALA A 132 -4.72 -2.22 -3.75
N ILE A 133 -4.62 -1.07 -4.43
CA ILE A 133 -5.60 -0.58 -5.40
C ILE A 133 -4.88 -0.40 -6.74
N PRO A 134 -4.82 -1.45 -7.57
CA PRO A 134 -4.20 -1.38 -8.88
C PRO A 134 -5.06 -0.55 -9.83
N ILE A 135 -4.42 0.34 -10.60
CA ILE A 135 -5.05 1.14 -11.66
C ILE A 135 -4.59 0.71 -13.06
N THR A 136 -3.72 -0.28 -13.13
CA THR A 136 -3.23 -0.88 -14.38
C THR A 136 -3.33 -2.39 -14.29
N SER A 137 -3.74 -3.02 -15.37
CA SER A 137 -3.64 -4.47 -15.54
C SER A 137 -2.25 -4.81 -16.09
N GLY A 138 -1.39 -5.45 -15.31
CA GLY A 138 -0.06 -5.73 -15.80
C GLY A 138 0.81 -6.55 -14.87
N THR A 139 1.41 -5.93 -13.85
CA THR A 139 2.46 -6.56 -13.04
C THR A 139 1.96 -7.63 -12.06
N GLY A 140 0.68 -7.58 -11.65
CA GLY A 140 0.16 -8.47 -10.61
C GLY A 140 0.73 -8.17 -9.21
N SER A 141 1.35 -7.00 -9.03
CA SER A 141 1.96 -6.62 -7.74
C SER A 141 0.99 -6.64 -6.58
N GLU A 142 -0.31 -6.45 -6.83
CA GLU A 142 -1.39 -6.51 -5.82
C GLU A 142 -1.59 -7.89 -5.21
N VAL A 143 -1.12 -8.95 -5.86
CA VAL A 143 -1.27 -10.35 -5.40
C VAL A 143 0.05 -11.08 -5.18
N THR A 144 1.19 -10.39 -5.30
CA THR A 144 2.52 -10.95 -5.06
C THR A 144 3.10 -10.48 -3.74
N PRO A 145 3.96 -11.28 -3.08
CA PRO A 145 4.58 -10.92 -1.80
C PRO A 145 5.76 -9.93 -1.92
N TYR A 146 6.29 -9.68 -3.13
CA TYR A 146 7.44 -8.82 -3.42
C TYR A 146 7.10 -7.69 -4.38
#